data_5af53709dcd0cbacdf10074913be502e
#
_entry.id   5af53709dcd0cbacdf10074913be502e
#
_cell.length_a   1.000
_cell.length_b   1.000
_cell.length_c   1.000
_cell.angle_alpha   90.00
_cell.angle_beta   90.00
_cell.angle_gamma   90.00
#
_symmetry.space_group_name_H-M   'P 1'
#
loop_
_entity.id
_entity.type
_entity.pdbx_description
1 polymer ?
#
loop_
_entity_poly.entity_id
_entity_poly.type
_entity_poly.pdbx_seq_one_letter_code
_entity_poly.pdbx_strand_id
1 'polypeptide(L)'
;MGFTQSTRQSSPFFLKRVRYLLSRFFGTRLQKAKSIHFVTVNGHSFKRLILCDSFLASEIEHHLDSFIESGYFPPLVARYEREIWLEYVEGISIRSVDEQFVFKIAEFYATVYGTNPALLDVKKSPFSDRLLQDLRYLHQIGVLTQASYLDIQAAVPALTPEHVWVGYDYTDPVLKNFILRPENGRICVVDVDGLAGNQLLGIGVAKACVRWLGPYQSLFFSSLANHGAPDFQKYFSFVELCFLAKWTKRAFLEHDWKVIDSTRFERFRHPQ
;
A
#
# COMPACT_ATOMS: atom_id res chain seq x y z
N MET A 1 18.13 35.06 5.29
CA MET A 1 17.61 33.71 5.03
C MET A 1 16.10 33.76 5.18
N GLY A 2 15.36 33.69 4.06
CA GLY A 2 13.89 33.71 4.09
C GLY A 2 13.35 32.28 4.09
N PHE A 3 12.66 31.88 5.16
CA PHE A 3 11.90 30.63 5.20
C PHE A 3 10.45 30.94 4.84
N THR A 4 9.94 30.33 3.79
CA THR A 4 8.50 30.35 3.49
C THR A 4 7.96 28.96 3.83
N GLN A 5 7.11 28.87 4.87
CA GLN A 5 6.49 27.62 5.29
C GLN A 5 5.00 27.64 4.89
N SER A 6 4.60 26.77 4.00
CA SER A 6 3.19 26.54 3.67
C SER A 6 2.71 25.25 4.35
N THR A 7 1.77 25.37 5.28
CA THR A 7 1.21 24.23 6.01
C THR A 7 -0.16 23.86 5.46
N ARG A 8 -0.30 22.65 4.87
CA ARG A 8 -1.60 21.99 4.74
C ARG A 8 -1.90 21.27 6.06
N GLN A 9 -2.72 21.86 6.91
CA GLN A 9 -3.17 21.22 8.15
C GLN A 9 -4.10 20.04 7.85
N SER A 10 -3.60 18.82 8.08
CA SER A 10 -4.45 17.67 8.33
C SER A 10 -4.87 17.66 9.81
N SER A 11 -6.01 17.03 10.16
CA SER A 11 -6.59 16.91 11.53
C SER A 11 -5.55 16.89 12.68
N PRO A 12 -5.90 17.29 13.91
CA PRO A 12 -4.95 17.58 14.98
C PRO A 12 -3.96 16.41 15.18
N PHE A 13 -2.68 16.70 14.92
CA PHE A 13 -1.57 15.74 14.96
C PHE A 13 -1.51 14.97 16.28
N PHE A 14 -1.85 15.60 17.40
CA PHE A 14 -1.88 14.99 18.71
C PHE A 14 -2.87 13.81 18.82
N LEU A 15 -4.10 13.96 18.34
CA LEU A 15 -5.11 12.90 18.35
C LEU A 15 -4.70 11.71 17.48
N LYS A 16 -4.07 11.97 16.33
CA LYS A 16 -3.54 10.91 15.46
C LYS A 16 -2.40 10.15 16.14
N ARG A 17 -1.53 10.86 16.86
CA ARG A 17 -0.42 10.26 17.60
C ARG A 17 -0.89 9.37 18.74
N VAL A 18 -1.86 9.83 19.52
CA VAL A 18 -2.46 9.04 20.61
C VAL A 18 -3.13 7.77 20.05
N ARG A 19 -3.92 7.90 18.98
CA ARG A 19 -4.53 6.75 18.30
C ARG A 19 -3.49 5.77 17.77
N TYR A 20 -2.40 6.24 17.19
CA TYR A 20 -1.31 5.40 16.70
C TYR A 20 -0.63 4.64 17.85
N LEU A 21 -0.29 5.31 18.95
CA LEU A 21 0.31 4.68 20.12
C LEU A 21 -0.60 3.63 20.73
N LEU A 22 -1.89 3.94 20.91
CA LEU A 22 -2.89 2.97 21.37
C LEU A 22 -3.01 1.78 20.40
N SER A 23 -3.00 2.01 19.10
CA SER A 23 -3.07 0.94 18.10
C SER A 23 -1.87 -0.02 18.15
N ARG A 24 -0.72 0.46 18.59
CA ARG A 24 0.49 -0.35 18.77
C ARG A 24 0.35 -1.33 19.95
N PHE A 25 -0.31 -0.90 21.03
CA PHE A 25 -0.64 -1.76 22.18
C PHE A 25 -1.73 -2.79 21.87
N PHE A 26 -2.69 -2.43 21.04
CA PHE A 26 -3.83 -3.30 20.69
C PHE A 26 -3.65 -4.06 19.37
N GLY A 27 -2.45 -4.04 18.77
CA GLY A 27 -2.15 -4.76 17.52
C GLY A 27 -2.84 -4.20 16.26
N THR A 28 -3.52 -3.07 16.37
CA THR A 28 -4.23 -2.41 15.25
C THR A 28 -3.50 -1.12 14.87
N ARG A 29 -2.70 -1.12 13.80
CA ARG A 29 -2.13 0.11 13.24
C ARG A 29 -3.22 0.90 12.52
N LEU A 30 -3.95 1.75 13.25
CA LEU A 30 -5.09 2.47 12.68
C LEU A 30 -4.68 3.56 11.68
N GLN A 31 -3.67 4.34 11.92
CA GLN A 31 -3.13 5.32 10.95
C GLN A 31 -1.72 5.75 11.35
N LYS A 32 -0.80 5.81 10.37
CA LYS A 32 0.52 6.43 10.61
C LYS A 32 0.29 7.92 10.86
N ALA A 33 0.48 8.38 12.11
CA ALA A 33 0.39 9.80 12.42
C ALA A 33 1.61 10.50 11.81
N LYS A 34 1.36 11.35 10.81
CA LYS A 34 2.40 12.16 10.17
C LYS A 34 1.91 13.59 9.95
N SER A 35 2.81 14.55 10.01
CA SER A 35 2.60 15.88 9.44
C SER A 35 3.52 16.07 8.23
N ILE A 36 3.02 16.77 7.22
CA ILE A 36 3.73 17.03 5.97
C ILE A 36 3.92 18.53 5.85
N HIS A 37 5.15 18.94 5.61
CA HIS A 37 5.53 20.33 5.38
C HIS A 37 6.28 20.43 4.05
N PHE A 38 6.03 21.48 3.29
CA PHE A 38 6.85 21.84 2.15
C PHE A 38 7.71 23.03 2.58
N VAL A 39 9.01 22.90 2.41
CA VAL A 39 10.01 23.85 2.91
C VAL A 39 10.95 24.22 1.77
N THR A 40 11.23 25.50 1.61
CA THR A 40 12.25 25.97 0.66
C THR A 40 13.43 26.52 1.41
N VAL A 41 14.63 26.02 1.09
CA VAL A 41 15.91 26.44 1.67
C VAL A 41 16.86 26.79 0.53
N ASN A 42 17.35 28.02 0.47
CA ASN A 42 18.27 28.49 -0.56
C ASN A 42 17.78 28.22 -2.00
N GLY A 43 16.47 28.38 -2.25
CA GLY A 43 15.87 28.13 -3.55
C GLY A 43 15.53 26.67 -3.87
N HIS A 44 15.95 25.70 -3.05
CA HIS A 44 15.61 24.29 -3.20
C HIS A 44 14.40 23.93 -2.37
N SER A 45 13.45 23.21 -2.96
CA SER A 45 12.22 22.78 -2.31
C SER A 45 12.34 21.34 -1.78
N PHE A 46 11.81 21.12 -0.59
CA PHE A 46 11.84 19.83 0.11
C PHE A 46 10.47 19.46 0.65
N LYS A 47 10.21 18.18 0.74
CA LYS A 47 9.08 17.60 1.48
C LYS A 47 9.60 17.08 2.81
N ARG A 48 9.20 17.71 3.91
CA ARG A 48 9.53 17.29 5.27
C ARG A 48 8.37 16.50 5.85
N LEU A 49 8.64 15.26 6.26
CA LEU A 49 7.70 14.40 6.98
C LEU A 49 8.10 14.36 8.45
N ILE A 50 7.17 14.67 9.35
CA ILE A 50 7.37 14.45 10.79
C ILE A 50 6.49 13.28 11.19
N LEU A 51 7.11 12.17 11.58
CA LEU A 51 6.45 10.91 11.91
C LEU A 51 6.12 10.82 13.40
N CYS A 52 5.38 9.80 13.79
CA CYS A 52 5.01 9.59 15.19
C CYS A 52 6.19 9.16 16.05
N ASP A 53 7.15 8.41 15.49
CA ASP A 53 8.34 7.93 16.18
C ASP A 53 9.53 7.77 15.23
N SER A 54 10.74 7.62 15.81
CA SER A 54 12.00 7.47 15.07
C SER A 54 12.15 6.09 14.42
N PHE A 55 11.50 5.06 14.96
CA PHE A 55 11.55 3.71 14.38
C PHE A 55 10.91 3.71 13.00
N LEU A 56 9.72 4.33 12.87
CA LEU A 56 9.05 4.46 11.57
C LEU A 56 9.88 5.28 10.57
N ALA A 57 10.59 6.32 11.06
CA ALA A 57 11.51 7.10 10.21
C ALA A 57 12.65 6.23 9.69
N SER A 58 13.25 5.41 10.58
CA SER A 58 14.31 4.48 10.19
C SER A 58 13.83 3.37 9.24
N GLU A 59 12.61 2.87 9.42
CA GLU A 59 12.02 1.92 8.46
C GLU A 59 11.89 2.54 7.06
N ILE A 60 11.37 3.77 6.96
CA ILE A 60 11.21 4.45 5.67
C ILE A 60 12.57 4.74 5.02
N GLU A 61 13.55 5.21 5.79
CA GLU A 61 14.93 5.40 5.31
C GLU A 61 15.48 4.10 4.72
N HIS A 62 15.45 3.00 5.50
CA HIS A 62 15.92 1.69 5.03
C HIS A 62 15.20 1.20 3.77
N HIS A 63 13.89 1.43 3.68
CA HIS A 63 13.14 1.08 2.48
C HIS A 63 13.57 1.93 1.28
N LEU A 64 13.76 3.25 1.46
CA LEU A 64 14.20 4.13 0.37
C LEU A 64 15.61 3.81 -0.10
N ASP A 65 16.52 3.45 0.81
CA ASP A 65 17.88 3.02 0.47
C ASP A 65 17.89 1.82 -0.46
N SER A 66 16.93 0.88 -0.29
CA SER A 66 16.77 -0.27 -1.16
C SER A 66 16.35 0.09 -2.59
N PHE A 67 15.88 1.32 -2.82
CA PHE A 67 15.37 1.79 -4.11
C PHE A 67 16.08 3.05 -4.63
N ILE A 68 17.22 3.42 -4.06
CA ILE A 68 17.91 4.68 -4.40
C ILE A 68 18.25 4.80 -5.89
N GLU A 69 18.64 3.70 -6.53
CA GLU A 69 19.01 3.66 -7.95
C GLU A 69 17.79 3.53 -8.88
N SER A 70 16.63 3.18 -8.36
CA SER A 70 15.43 2.94 -9.16
C SER A 70 14.87 4.22 -9.78
N GLY A 71 15.05 5.36 -9.12
CA GLY A 71 14.48 6.65 -9.51
C GLY A 71 12.96 6.75 -9.34
N TYR A 72 12.29 5.72 -8.78
CA TYR A 72 10.84 5.72 -8.56
C TYR A 72 10.41 6.47 -7.30
N PHE A 73 11.32 6.75 -6.38
CA PHE A 73 11.04 7.50 -5.16
C PHE A 73 11.84 8.80 -5.12
N PRO A 74 11.35 9.83 -4.42
CA PRO A 74 12.13 11.04 -4.21
C PRO A 74 13.39 10.73 -3.42
N PRO A 75 14.55 11.32 -3.77
CA PRO A 75 15.77 11.16 -3.01
C PRO A 75 15.59 11.55 -1.53
N LEU A 76 16.12 10.72 -0.65
CA LEU A 76 16.25 11.05 0.77
C LEU A 76 17.41 12.01 0.95
N VAL A 77 17.12 13.21 1.46
CA VAL A 77 18.15 14.26 1.71
C VAL A 77 18.73 14.13 3.10
N ALA A 78 17.87 13.91 4.09
CA ALA A 78 18.29 13.75 5.48
C ALA A 78 17.22 13.05 6.31
N ARG A 79 17.67 12.35 7.36
CA ARG A 79 16.83 11.91 8.47
C ARG A 79 17.37 12.50 9.78
N TYR A 80 16.44 13.02 10.58
CA TYR A 80 16.77 13.49 11.92
C TYR A 80 15.71 13.01 12.89
N GLU A 81 16.07 12.07 13.78
CA GLU A 81 15.15 11.39 14.70
C GLU A 81 13.91 10.84 13.97
N ARG A 82 12.75 11.50 14.14
CA ARG A 82 11.45 11.16 13.53
C ARG A 82 11.12 11.95 12.28
N GLU A 83 12.05 12.74 11.80
CA GLU A 83 11.88 13.56 10.60
C GLU A 83 12.58 12.94 9.41
N ILE A 84 11.93 13.03 8.26
CA ILE A 84 12.47 12.65 6.96
C ILE A 84 12.34 13.84 6.02
N TRP A 85 13.44 14.16 5.37
CA TRP A 85 13.52 15.21 4.37
C TRP A 85 13.77 14.57 3.02
N LEU A 86 12.85 14.80 2.09
CA LEU A 86 12.89 14.31 0.72
C LEU A 86 13.00 15.48 -0.23
N GLU A 87 13.67 15.28 -1.36
CA GLU A 87 13.58 16.24 -2.45
C GLU A 87 12.11 16.43 -2.87
N TYR A 88 11.75 17.66 -3.19
CA TYR A 88 10.45 17.95 -3.77
C TYR A 88 10.44 17.50 -5.23
N VAL A 89 9.46 16.69 -5.58
CA VAL A 89 9.31 16.19 -6.96
C VAL A 89 8.37 17.12 -7.71
N GLU A 90 8.91 17.79 -8.72
CA GLU A 90 8.11 18.54 -9.68
C GLU A 90 7.52 17.61 -10.73
N GLY A 91 6.32 17.94 -11.23
CA GLY A 91 5.67 17.16 -12.27
C GLY A 91 4.15 17.20 -12.23
N ILE A 92 3.55 16.34 -13.02
CA ILE A 92 2.09 16.27 -13.20
C ILE A 92 1.54 15.12 -12.37
N SER A 93 0.65 15.45 -11.42
CA SER A 93 -0.06 14.42 -10.65
C SER A 93 -1.05 13.68 -11.54
N ILE A 94 -1.01 12.35 -11.50
CA ILE A 94 -1.93 11.50 -12.28
C ILE A 94 -3.36 11.65 -11.75
N ARG A 95 -4.30 11.89 -12.66
CA ARG A 95 -5.72 12.07 -12.35
C ARG A 95 -6.61 11.05 -13.06
N SER A 96 -6.16 10.50 -14.17
CA SER A 96 -6.85 9.49 -14.96
C SER A 96 -5.90 8.37 -15.33
N VAL A 97 -6.45 7.21 -15.63
CA VAL A 97 -5.72 6.01 -16.02
C VAL A 97 -5.94 5.76 -17.50
N ASP A 98 -4.86 5.54 -18.21
CA ASP A 98 -4.80 5.04 -19.58
C ASP A 98 -3.83 3.86 -19.68
N GLU A 99 -3.77 3.21 -20.81
CA GLU A 99 -2.88 2.07 -21.05
C GLU A 99 -1.40 2.43 -20.83
N GLN A 100 -0.97 3.63 -21.25
CA GLN A 100 0.40 4.08 -21.08
C GLN A 100 0.78 4.17 -19.59
N PHE A 101 -0.12 4.70 -18.79
CA PHE A 101 0.09 4.75 -17.33
C PHE A 101 0.11 3.34 -16.72
N VAL A 102 -0.73 2.42 -17.21
CA VAL A 102 -0.73 1.02 -16.76
C VAL A 102 0.61 0.34 -17.02
N PHE A 103 1.23 0.55 -18.19
CA PHE A 103 2.59 0.04 -18.46
C PHE A 103 3.62 0.59 -17.49
N LYS A 104 3.60 1.90 -17.21
CA LYS A 104 4.52 2.54 -16.26
C LYS A 104 4.33 2.02 -14.83
N ILE A 105 3.09 1.77 -14.42
CA ILE A 105 2.78 1.18 -13.10
C ILE A 105 3.22 -0.27 -13.03
N ALA A 106 3.08 -1.05 -14.09
CA ALA A 106 3.57 -2.42 -14.12
C ALA A 106 5.10 -2.47 -13.98
N GLU A 107 5.83 -1.60 -14.69
CA GLU A 107 7.29 -1.45 -14.56
C GLU A 107 7.70 -1.06 -13.14
N PHE A 108 7.00 -0.08 -12.54
CA PHE A 108 7.20 0.31 -11.14
C PHE A 108 7.03 -0.88 -10.17
N TYR A 109 5.90 -1.59 -10.27
CA TYR A 109 5.66 -2.73 -9.40
C TYR A 109 6.62 -3.89 -9.66
N ALA A 110 7.05 -4.11 -10.91
CA ALA A 110 8.08 -5.10 -11.21
C ALA A 110 9.40 -4.79 -10.50
N THR A 111 9.81 -3.52 -10.48
CA THR A 111 10.99 -3.09 -9.72
C THR A 111 10.81 -3.29 -8.22
N VAL A 112 9.65 -2.91 -7.67
CA VAL A 112 9.35 -3.08 -6.24
C VAL A 112 9.34 -4.57 -5.86
N TYR A 113 8.68 -5.41 -6.64
CA TYR A 113 8.56 -6.84 -6.38
C TYR A 113 9.84 -7.64 -6.67
N GLY A 114 10.68 -7.16 -7.58
CA GLY A 114 11.99 -7.76 -7.88
C GLY A 114 13.05 -7.48 -6.81
N THR A 115 12.79 -6.53 -5.89
CA THR A 115 13.74 -6.19 -4.84
C THR A 115 13.60 -7.15 -3.65
N ASN A 116 14.56 -8.10 -3.52
CA ASN A 116 14.65 -9.08 -2.43
C ASN A 116 13.36 -9.89 -2.18
N PRO A 117 12.71 -10.46 -3.21
CA PRO A 117 11.54 -11.29 -3.00
C PRO A 117 11.93 -12.64 -2.37
N ALA A 118 11.08 -13.15 -1.50
CA ALA A 118 11.22 -14.48 -0.91
C ALA A 118 9.97 -15.32 -1.17
N LEU A 119 10.17 -16.57 -1.54
CA LEU A 119 9.08 -17.55 -1.67
C LEU A 119 8.92 -18.29 -0.33
N LEU A 120 7.74 -18.17 0.28
CA LEU A 120 7.43 -18.76 1.57
C LEU A 120 6.33 -19.81 1.45
N ASP A 121 6.46 -20.91 2.20
CA ASP A 121 5.36 -21.82 2.47
C ASP A 121 4.25 -21.06 3.22
N VAL A 122 3.04 -21.04 2.65
CA VAL A 122 1.93 -20.28 3.23
C VAL A 122 1.56 -20.79 4.62
N LYS A 123 1.71 -22.09 4.91
CA LYS A 123 1.45 -22.70 6.22
C LYS A 123 2.40 -22.20 7.32
N LYS A 124 3.59 -21.72 6.93
CA LYS A 124 4.58 -21.12 7.85
C LYS A 124 4.44 -19.62 7.93
N SER A 125 3.47 -19.03 7.23
CA SER A 125 3.19 -17.61 7.20
C SER A 125 1.92 -17.29 8.00
N PRO A 126 1.74 -16.07 8.48
CA PRO A 126 0.53 -15.68 9.22
C PRO A 126 -0.66 -15.31 8.33
N PHE A 127 -0.55 -15.46 6.98
CA PHE A 127 -1.54 -14.85 6.09
C PHE A 127 -2.89 -15.55 6.15
N SER A 128 -2.91 -16.89 6.09
CA SER A 128 -4.17 -17.66 6.15
C SER A 128 -4.87 -17.50 7.51
N ASP A 129 -4.12 -17.56 8.60
CA ASP A 129 -4.69 -17.37 9.94
C ASP A 129 -5.28 -15.99 10.13
N ARG A 130 -4.56 -14.95 9.67
CA ARG A 130 -5.05 -13.56 9.70
C ARG A 130 -6.28 -13.38 8.83
N LEU A 131 -6.30 -13.98 7.64
CA LEU A 131 -7.48 -13.96 6.77
C LEU A 131 -8.70 -14.54 7.49
N LEU A 132 -8.58 -15.74 8.06
CA LEU A 132 -9.68 -16.39 8.77
C LEU A 132 -10.13 -15.59 10.00
N GLN A 133 -9.20 -14.98 10.74
CA GLN A 133 -9.52 -14.09 11.86
C GLN A 133 -10.28 -12.82 11.40
N ASP A 134 -9.84 -12.19 10.30
CA ASP A 134 -10.47 -11.00 9.76
C ASP A 134 -11.88 -11.32 9.21
N LEU A 135 -12.06 -12.44 8.50
CA LEU A 135 -13.38 -12.90 8.03
C LEU A 135 -14.34 -13.17 9.20
N ARG A 136 -13.86 -13.84 10.25
CA ARG A 136 -14.65 -14.08 11.46
C ARG A 136 -15.07 -12.77 12.12
N TYR A 137 -14.15 -11.81 12.22
CA TYR A 137 -14.46 -10.50 12.76
C TYR A 137 -15.54 -9.78 11.93
N LEU A 138 -15.41 -9.79 10.60
CA LEU A 138 -16.39 -9.17 9.70
C LEU A 138 -17.78 -9.80 9.83
N HIS A 139 -17.83 -11.11 10.05
CA HIS A 139 -19.09 -11.79 10.36
C HIS A 139 -19.66 -11.36 11.73
N GLN A 140 -18.86 -11.33 12.79
CA GLN A 140 -19.29 -10.94 14.14
C GLN A 140 -19.86 -9.51 14.18
N ILE A 141 -19.34 -8.59 13.38
CA ILE A 141 -19.84 -7.20 13.30
C ILE A 141 -20.97 -7.01 12.27
N GLY A 142 -21.45 -8.09 11.64
CA GLY A 142 -22.57 -8.06 10.71
C GLY A 142 -22.27 -7.54 9.30
N VAL A 143 -21.00 -7.37 8.92
CA VAL A 143 -20.61 -7.01 7.55
C VAL A 143 -20.80 -8.19 6.60
N LEU A 144 -20.45 -9.39 7.04
CA LEU A 144 -20.74 -10.63 6.31
C LEU A 144 -21.94 -11.34 6.96
N THR A 145 -22.88 -11.76 6.12
CA THR A 145 -23.97 -12.66 6.58
C THR A 145 -23.41 -14.02 6.99
N GLN A 146 -24.14 -14.80 7.80
CA GLN A 146 -23.74 -16.17 8.13
C GLN A 146 -23.48 -17.03 6.90
N ALA A 147 -24.36 -16.94 5.89
CA ALA A 147 -24.22 -17.70 4.65
C ALA A 147 -22.97 -17.30 3.89
N SER A 148 -22.75 -15.99 3.62
CA SER A 148 -21.55 -15.49 2.94
C SER A 148 -20.27 -15.88 3.68
N TYR A 149 -20.27 -15.77 5.01
CA TYR A 149 -19.10 -16.17 5.82
C TYR A 149 -18.76 -17.65 5.66
N LEU A 150 -19.76 -18.54 5.77
CA LEU A 150 -19.54 -19.98 5.66
C LEU A 150 -19.07 -20.38 4.26
N ASP A 151 -19.69 -19.81 3.21
CA ASP A 151 -19.30 -20.09 1.83
C ASP A 151 -17.85 -19.67 1.55
N ILE A 152 -17.48 -18.44 1.98
CA ILE A 152 -16.11 -17.94 1.81
C ILE A 152 -15.12 -18.78 2.63
N GLN A 153 -15.47 -19.10 3.89
CA GLN A 153 -14.62 -19.93 4.75
C GLN A 153 -14.36 -21.31 4.12
N ALA A 154 -15.37 -21.92 3.52
CA ALA A 154 -15.25 -23.19 2.81
C ALA A 154 -14.38 -23.07 1.53
N ALA A 155 -14.38 -21.92 0.88
CA ALA A 155 -13.58 -21.66 -0.32
C ALA A 155 -12.09 -21.36 -0.02
N VAL A 156 -11.76 -20.85 1.19
CA VAL A 156 -10.38 -20.46 1.55
C VAL A 156 -9.35 -21.54 1.27
N PRO A 157 -9.57 -22.85 1.61
CA PRO A 157 -8.58 -23.88 1.33
C PRO A 157 -8.22 -24.03 -0.16
N ALA A 158 -9.23 -23.88 -1.05
CA ALA A 158 -9.03 -23.97 -2.50
C ALA A 158 -8.33 -22.72 -3.06
N LEU A 159 -8.55 -21.56 -2.47
CA LEU A 159 -7.91 -20.30 -2.86
C LEU A 159 -6.48 -20.18 -2.32
N THR A 160 -6.16 -20.86 -1.22
CA THR A 160 -4.87 -20.74 -0.53
C THR A 160 -3.79 -21.49 -1.31
N PRO A 161 -2.76 -20.81 -1.82
CA PRO A 161 -1.66 -21.46 -2.53
C PRO A 161 -0.76 -22.21 -1.53
N GLU A 162 0.05 -23.13 -2.03
CA GLU A 162 1.08 -23.77 -1.23
C GLU A 162 2.21 -22.81 -0.83
N HIS A 163 2.61 -21.97 -1.78
CA HIS A 163 3.66 -20.97 -1.58
C HIS A 163 3.20 -19.59 -2.02
N VAL A 164 3.70 -18.56 -1.32
CA VAL A 164 3.44 -17.14 -1.62
C VAL A 164 4.74 -16.36 -1.72
N TRP A 165 4.77 -15.38 -2.61
CA TRP A 165 5.84 -14.40 -2.67
C TRP A 165 5.64 -13.32 -1.60
N VAL A 166 6.71 -12.99 -0.91
CA VAL A 166 6.79 -11.94 0.12
C VAL A 166 7.97 -11.04 -0.19
N GLY A 167 7.82 -9.77 0.04
CA GLY A 167 8.87 -8.78 -0.24
C GLY A 167 8.40 -7.36 0.00
N TYR A 168 8.96 -6.44 -0.77
CA TYR A 168 8.46 -5.07 -0.79
C TYR A 168 7.15 -4.97 -1.57
N ASP A 169 6.20 -4.20 -1.05
CA ASP A 169 4.98 -3.82 -1.77
C ASP A 169 4.65 -2.35 -1.53
N TYR A 170 4.16 -1.66 -2.55
CA TYR A 170 3.62 -0.32 -2.42
C TYR A 170 2.12 -0.39 -2.13
N THR A 171 1.77 -0.25 -0.86
CA THR A 171 0.44 -0.56 -0.33
C THR A 171 -0.55 0.62 -0.37
N ASP A 172 -0.13 1.80 -0.88
CA ASP A 172 -1.02 2.97 -1.02
C ASP A 172 -1.08 3.56 -2.44
N PRO A 173 -1.51 2.78 -3.45
CA PRO A 173 -1.55 3.20 -4.85
C PRO A 173 -2.71 4.15 -5.14
N VAL A 174 -2.72 5.31 -4.50
CA VAL A 174 -3.65 6.40 -4.83
C VAL A 174 -3.06 7.20 -5.97
N LEU A 175 -3.83 7.49 -7.03
CA LEU A 175 -3.34 8.14 -8.25
C LEU A 175 -2.56 9.42 -7.98
N LYS A 176 -3.02 10.26 -7.03
CA LYS A 176 -2.32 11.50 -6.65
C LYS A 176 -0.92 11.30 -6.07
N ASN A 177 -0.57 10.07 -5.67
CA ASN A 177 0.75 9.73 -5.14
C ASN A 177 1.77 9.46 -6.27
N PHE A 178 1.31 9.37 -7.51
CA PHE A 178 2.14 9.19 -8.70
C PHE A 178 2.29 10.52 -9.42
N ILE A 179 3.53 10.97 -9.57
CA ILE A 179 3.90 12.18 -10.29
C ILE A 179 4.61 11.75 -11.57
N LEU A 180 4.11 12.21 -12.71
CA LEU A 180 4.80 12.06 -13.99
C LEU A 180 5.84 13.17 -14.11
N ARG A 181 7.10 12.81 -14.18
CA ARG A 181 8.21 13.75 -14.38
C ARG A 181 8.29 14.16 -15.85
N PRO A 182 8.19 15.46 -16.18
CA PRO A 182 8.20 15.93 -17.56
C PRO A 182 9.55 15.72 -18.27
N GLU A 183 10.64 15.75 -17.52
CA GLU A 183 12.00 15.66 -18.04
C GLU A 183 12.34 14.29 -18.64
N ASN A 184 11.72 13.22 -18.20
CA ASN A 184 12.02 11.85 -18.63
C ASN A 184 10.80 10.96 -18.85
N GLY A 185 9.60 11.47 -18.60
CA GLY A 185 8.35 10.73 -18.73
C GLY A 185 8.19 9.56 -17.74
N ARG A 186 9.04 9.47 -16.72
CA ARG A 186 8.96 8.43 -15.67
C ARG A 186 8.03 8.86 -14.55
N ILE A 187 7.45 7.90 -13.88
CA ILE A 187 6.68 8.16 -12.67
C ILE A 187 7.61 8.23 -11.45
N CYS A 188 7.22 9.09 -10.49
CA CYS A 188 7.81 9.12 -9.17
C CYS A 188 6.70 8.99 -8.12
N VAL A 189 6.91 8.15 -7.12
CA VAL A 189 5.94 7.87 -6.05
C VAL A 189 6.28 8.70 -4.84
N VAL A 190 5.45 9.73 -4.56
CA VAL A 190 5.79 10.75 -3.55
C VAL A 190 5.28 10.45 -2.13
N ASP A 191 4.45 9.42 -1.94
CA ASP A 191 3.98 9.01 -0.60
C ASP A 191 4.75 7.76 -0.13
N VAL A 192 6.00 7.99 0.30
CA VAL A 192 7.00 6.96 0.59
C VAL A 192 6.63 6.00 1.73
N ASP A 193 5.75 6.40 2.65
CA ASP A 193 5.29 5.54 3.74
C ASP A 193 4.24 4.49 3.28
N GLY A 194 3.84 4.53 2.02
CA GLY A 194 3.12 3.46 1.34
C GLY A 194 4.01 2.26 0.98
N LEU A 195 5.34 2.45 0.87
CA LEU A 195 6.29 1.37 0.64
C LEU A 195 6.50 0.58 1.94
N ALA A 196 6.34 -0.73 1.89
CA ALA A 196 6.45 -1.60 3.06
C ALA A 196 7.15 -2.91 2.70
N GLY A 197 8.10 -3.34 3.55
CA GLY A 197 8.78 -4.62 3.44
C GLY A 197 7.98 -5.77 4.04
N ASN A 198 8.39 -7.01 3.76
CA ASN A 198 7.79 -8.24 4.30
C ASN A 198 6.26 -8.32 4.09
N GLN A 199 5.78 -7.84 2.96
CA GLN A 199 4.37 -7.91 2.57
C GLN A 199 4.11 -9.13 1.69
N LEU A 200 2.91 -9.69 1.76
CA LEU A 200 2.38 -10.56 0.72
C LEU A 200 2.31 -9.75 -0.57
N LEU A 201 3.04 -10.17 -1.63
CA LEU A 201 3.08 -9.42 -2.88
C LEU A 201 1.69 -9.33 -3.52
N GLY A 202 1.38 -8.17 -4.06
CA GLY A 202 0.12 -7.90 -4.73
C GLY A 202 -0.96 -7.24 -3.86
N ILE A 203 -0.72 -7.00 -2.57
CA ILE A 203 -1.68 -6.27 -1.70
C ILE A 203 -1.93 -4.85 -2.24
N GLY A 204 -0.87 -4.15 -2.67
CA GLY A 204 -1.00 -2.84 -3.31
C GLY A 204 -1.76 -2.92 -4.63
N VAL A 205 -1.49 -3.93 -5.45
CA VAL A 205 -2.20 -4.18 -6.71
C VAL A 205 -3.68 -4.49 -6.45
N ALA A 206 -4.01 -5.33 -5.46
CA ALA A 206 -5.39 -5.60 -5.08
C ALA A 206 -6.15 -4.31 -4.70
N LYS A 207 -5.49 -3.42 -3.95
CA LYS A 207 -6.05 -2.09 -3.64
C LYS A 207 -6.22 -1.23 -4.89
N ALA A 208 -5.26 -1.24 -5.82
CA ALA A 208 -5.36 -0.53 -7.08
C ALA A 208 -6.52 -1.06 -7.93
N CYS A 209 -6.71 -2.38 -8.02
CA CYS A 209 -7.81 -3.00 -8.77
C CYS A 209 -9.18 -2.55 -8.26
N VAL A 210 -9.35 -2.48 -6.94
CA VAL A 210 -10.61 -1.99 -6.35
C VAL A 210 -10.84 -0.49 -6.64
N ARG A 211 -9.81 0.30 -6.84
CA ARG A 211 -9.90 1.76 -6.97
C ARG A 211 -9.91 2.25 -8.42
N TRP A 212 -9.04 1.72 -9.26
CA TRP A 212 -8.83 2.26 -10.62
C TRP A 212 -8.21 1.29 -11.62
N LEU A 213 -7.50 0.23 -11.18
CA LEU A 213 -6.79 -0.69 -12.08
C LEU A 213 -7.69 -1.81 -12.62
N GLY A 214 -8.85 -2.08 -12.00
CA GLY A 214 -9.71 -3.21 -12.34
C GLY A 214 -9.99 -3.38 -13.84
N PRO A 215 -10.38 -2.32 -14.58
CA PRO A 215 -10.61 -2.41 -16.04
C PRO A 215 -9.37 -2.79 -16.85
N TYR A 216 -8.17 -2.56 -16.32
CA TYR A 216 -6.88 -2.80 -16.97
C TYR A 216 -6.10 -3.97 -16.36
N GLN A 217 -6.73 -4.78 -15.52
CA GLN A 217 -6.05 -5.82 -14.75
C GLN A 217 -5.28 -6.80 -15.65
N SER A 218 -5.86 -7.27 -16.74
CA SER A 218 -5.21 -8.19 -17.67
C SER A 218 -3.99 -7.56 -18.34
N LEU A 219 -4.09 -6.30 -18.77
CA LEU A 219 -2.99 -5.55 -19.36
C LEU A 219 -1.85 -5.36 -18.35
N PHE A 220 -2.20 -5.03 -17.12
CA PHE A 220 -1.24 -4.87 -16.04
C PHE A 220 -0.45 -6.15 -15.77
N PHE A 221 -1.13 -7.30 -15.61
CA PHE A 221 -0.45 -8.57 -15.33
C PHE A 221 0.41 -9.05 -16.51
N SER A 222 -0.06 -8.87 -17.75
CA SER A 222 0.76 -9.18 -18.92
C SER A 222 2.01 -8.33 -18.97
N SER A 223 1.90 -7.03 -18.68
CA SER A 223 3.04 -6.13 -18.63
C SER A 223 3.99 -6.46 -17.47
N LEU A 224 3.45 -6.74 -16.30
CA LEU A 224 4.21 -7.13 -15.11
C LEU A 224 5.06 -8.39 -15.36
N ALA A 225 4.49 -9.40 -16.02
CA ALA A 225 5.19 -10.63 -16.40
C ALA A 225 6.34 -10.35 -17.39
N ASN A 226 6.14 -9.44 -18.34
CA ASN A 226 7.18 -9.05 -19.31
C ASN A 226 8.39 -8.38 -18.63
N HIS A 227 8.20 -7.78 -17.46
CA HIS A 227 9.28 -7.18 -16.66
C HIS A 227 9.94 -8.18 -15.68
N GLY A 228 9.58 -9.48 -15.73
CA GLY A 228 10.20 -10.53 -14.92
C GLY A 228 9.85 -10.47 -13.43
N ALA A 229 8.75 -9.84 -13.06
CA ALA A 229 8.28 -9.83 -11.68
C ALA A 229 7.92 -11.24 -11.17
N PRO A 230 8.01 -11.51 -9.85
CA PRO A 230 7.52 -12.75 -9.25
C PRO A 230 6.07 -13.04 -9.63
N ASP A 231 5.79 -14.26 -10.09
CA ASP A 231 4.44 -14.67 -10.51
C ASP A 231 3.54 -14.92 -9.29
N PHE A 232 2.74 -13.94 -8.94
CA PHE A 232 1.67 -14.05 -7.94
C PHE A 232 0.27 -14.03 -8.56
N GLN A 233 0.15 -13.86 -9.87
CA GLN A 233 -1.12 -13.82 -10.58
C GLN A 233 -1.93 -15.10 -10.36
N LYS A 234 -1.27 -16.25 -10.34
CA LYS A 234 -1.89 -17.58 -10.17
C LYS A 234 -2.65 -17.75 -8.85
N TYR A 235 -2.33 -16.95 -7.82
CA TYR A 235 -3.05 -16.93 -6.55
C TYR A 235 -3.57 -15.53 -6.17
N PHE A 236 -3.78 -14.69 -7.17
CA PHE A 236 -4.20 -13.29 -6.93
C PHE A 236 -5.56 -13.21 -6.22
N SER A 237 -6.48 -14.16 -6.45
CA SER A 237 -7.74 -14.22 -5.70
C SER A 237 -7.54 -14.36 -4.18
N PHE A 238 -6.52 -15.13 -3.75
CA PHE A 238 -6.14 -15.21 -2.34
C PHE A 238 -5.63 -13.85 -1.82
N VAL A 239 -4.76 -13.18 -2.59
CA VAL A 239 -4.23 -11.85 -2.24
C VAL A 239 -5.35 -10.83 -2.12
N GLU A 240 -6.28 -10.81 -3.07
CA GLU A 240 -7.43 -9.91 -3.05
C GLU A 240 -8.34 -10.16 -1.85
N LEU A 241 -8.60 -11.43 -1.51
CA LEU A 241 -9.41 -11.76 -0.33
C LEU A 241 -8.71 -11.32 0.96
N CYS A 242 -7.40 -11.54 1.09
CA CYS A 242 -6.60 -11.04 2.22
C CYS A 242 -6.66 -9.51 2.33
N PHE A 243 -6.53 -8.82 1.19
CA PHE A 243 -6.64 -7.37 1.14
C PHE A 243 -8.04 -6.89 1.56
N LEU A 244 -9.10 -7.44 0.94
CA LEU A 244 -10.47 -7.01 1.19
C LEU A 244 -10.89 -7.23 2.66
N ALA A 245 -10.57 -8.39 3.23
CA ALA A 245 -10.89 -8.69 4.63
C ALA A 245 -10.21 -7.70 5.58
N LYS A 246 -8.91 -7.49 5.43
CA LYS A 246 -8.12 -6.54 6.23
C LYS A 246 -8.59 -5.09 6.04
N TRP A 247 -8.85 -4.69 4.78
CA TRP A 247 -9.25 -3.33 4.45
C TRP A 247 -10.65 -3.00 4.98
N THR A 248 -11.62 -3.90 4.80
CA THR A 248 -12.99 -3.74 5.31
C THR A 248 -13.02 -3.69 6.83
N LYS A 249 -12.27 -4.58 7.51
CA LYS A 249 -12.10 -4.52 8.97
C LYS A 249 -11.54 -3.18 9.42
N ARG A 250 -10.50 -2.69 8.74
CA ARG A 250 -9.89 -1.40 9.05
C ARG A 250 -10.87 -0.25 8.85
N ALA A 251 -11.61 -0.24 7.74
CA ALA A 251 -12.63 0.77 7.45
C ALA A 251 -13.70 0.81 8.56
N PHE A 252 -14.14 -0.35 9.04
CA PHE A 252 -15.07 -0.45 10.15
C PHE A 252 -14.51 0.18 11.45
N LEU A 253 -13.27 -0.16 11.80
CA LEU A 253 -12.59 0.37 12.99
C LEU A 253 -12.33 1.89 12.90
N GLU A 254 -12.15 2.41 11.70
CA GLU A 254 -11.94 3.86 11.44
C GLU A 254 -13.27 4.61 11.22
N HIS A 255 -14.42 3.91 11.29
CA HIS A 255 -15.76 4.45 11.01
C HIS A 255 -15.90 5.03 9.59
N ASP A 256 -15.15 4.50 8.63
CA ASP A 256 -15.24 4.87 7.21
C ASP A 256 -16.26 3.97 6.49
N TRP A 257 -17.53 4.20 6.77
CA TRP A 257 -18.65 3.42 6.26
C TRP A 257 -18.79 3.46 4.73
N LYS A 258 -18.24 4.48 4.07
CA LYS A 258 -18.30 4.63 2.60
C LYS A 258 -17.46 3.58 1.86
N VAL A 259 -16.50 3.00 2.55
CA VAL A 259 -15.59 2.01 1.99
C VAL A 259 -16.12 0.58 2.15
N ILE A 260 -17.03 0.37 3.11
CA ILE A 260 -17.56 -0.94 3.45
C ILE A 260 -18.59 -1.36 2.40
N ASP A 261 -18.24 -2.39 1.63
CA ASP A 261 -19.06 -2.94 0.57
C ASP A 261 -18.95 -4.48 0.61
N SER A 262 -19.94 -5.12 1.19
CA SER A 262 -19.98 -6.59 1.34
C SER A 262 -20.14 -7.32 0.01
N THR A 263 -20.66 -6.67 -1.03
CA THR A 263 -20.85 -7.30 -2.36
C THR A 263 -19.52 -7.69 -3.00
N ARG A 264 -18.43 -7.03 -2.63
CA ARG A 264 -17.07 -7.37 -3.10
C ARG A 264 -16.63 -8.77 -2.70
N PHE A 265 -17.24 -9.36 -1.68
CA PHE A 265 -16.93 -10.71 -1.22
C PHE A 265 -17.69 -11.80 -1.97
N GLU A 266 -18.75 -11.47 -2.73
CA GLU A 266 -19.63 -12.45 -3.41
C GLU A 266 -18.85 -13.34 -4.39
N ARG A 267 -17.85 -12.80 -5.10
CA ARG A 267 -17.02 -13.56 -6.05
C ARG A 267 -16.17 -14.67 -5.42
N PHE A 268 -15.99 -14.65 -4.10
CA PHE A 268 -15.21 -15.66 -3.37
C PHE A 268 -16.08 -16.76 -2.76
N ARG A 269 -17.41 -16.67 -2.86
CA ARG A 269 -18.33 -17.69 -2.36
C ARG A 269 -18.29 -18.96 -3.21
N HIS A 270 -18.06 -18.81 -4.51
CA HIS A 270 -18.02 -19.90 -5.48
C HIS A 270 -16.82 -19.68 -6.42
N PRO A 271 -15.57 -19.92 -5.96
CA PRO A 271 -14.39 -19.75 -6.80
C PRO A 271 -14.48 -20.72 -8.00
N GLN A 272 -14.36 -20.18 -9.20
CA GLN A 272 -14.31 -20.94 -10.45
C GLN A 272 -12.98 -21.66 -10.61
#